data_7f28a893fe7e3289abb816b9e6f32163
#
_entry.id   7f28a893fe7e3289abb816b9e6f32163
#
_cell.length_a   1.000
_cell.length_b   1.000
_cell.length_c   1.000
_cell.angle_alpha   90.00
_cell.angle_beta   90.00
_cell.angle_gamma   90.00
#
_symmetry.space_group_name_H-M   'P 1'
#
loop_
_entity.id
_entity.type
_entity.pdbx_description
1 polymer ?
#
loop_
_entity_poly.entity_id
_entity_poly.type
_entity_poly.pdbx_seq_one_letter_code
_entity_poly.pdbx_strand_id
1 'polypeptide(L)'
;MGTPEFAVYPLKALLDSGKQIVAVVTVPDKPVGRGQKVRFSPVKEFALENKLPLLQPTNLKDDAFIETLRAFGADLQIVVAFRMLPEVVWNMPRLGTVNL
;
A
#
# COMPACT_ATOMS: atom_id res chain seq x y z
N MET A 1 3.24 1.41 -1.81
CA MET A 1 2.87 1.41 -0.37
C MET A 1 2.95 2.83 0.16
N GLY A 2 1.96 3.28 0.84
CA GLY A 2 1.94 4.63 1.37
C GLY A 2 0.71 4.89 2.21
N THR A 3 0.67 6.02 2.90
CA THR A 3 -0.43 6.38 3.78
C THR A 3 -0.84 7.84 3.64
N PRO A 4 0.11 8.83 3.62
CA PRO A 4 -0.26 10.24 3.59
C PRO A 4 -0.97 10.64 2.30
N GLU A 5 -1.64 11.80 2.35
CA GLU A 5 -2.36 12.32 1.19
C GLU A 5 -1.47 12.45 -0.05
N PHE A 6 -0.24 12.91 0.10
CA PHE A 6 0.65 13.09 -1.04
C PHE A 6 1.06 11.76 -1.70
N ALA A 7 0.87 10.62 -1.03
CA ALA A 7 1.09 9.31 -1.64
C ALA A 7 0.05 8.98 -2.71
N VAL A 8 -1.11 9.63 -2.69
CA VAL A 8 -2.15 9.46 -3.69
C VAL A 8 -1.71 9.95 -5.07
N TYR A 9 -0.89 11.01 -5.13
CA TYR A 9 -0.45 11.58 -6.40
C TYR A 9 0.38 10.60 -7.24
N PRO A 10 1.42 9.96 -6.70
CA PRO A 10 2.14 8.93 -7.46
C PRO A 10 1.25 7.75 -7.83
N LEU A 11 0.35 7.33 -6.95
CA LEU A 11 -0.56 6.22 -7.21
C LEU A 11 -1.50 6.55 -8.37
N LYS A 12 -2.06 7.74 -8.37
CA LYS A 12 -2.93 8.21 -9.47
C LYS A 12 -2.14 8.31 -10.77
N ALA A 13 -0.92 8.81 -10.74
CA ALA A 13 -0.07 8.92 -11.91
C ALA A 13 0.22 7.54 -12.53
N LEU A 14 0.48 6.54 -11.70
CA LEU A 14 0.69 5.18 -12.17
C LEU A 14 -0.57 4.61 -12.82
N LEU A 15 -1.71 4.82 -12.19
CA LEU A 15 -2.99 4.34 -12.73
C LEU A 15 -3.31 5.01 -14.06
N ASP A 16 -3.16 6.34 -14.13
CA ASP A 16 -3.46 7.13 -15.33
C ASP A 16 -2.51 6.80 -16.48
N SER A 17 -1.28 6.37 -16.20
CA SER A 17 -0.31 5.99 -17.23
C SER A 17 -0.54 4.59 -17.80
N GLY A 18 -1.58 3.90 -17.35
CA GLY A 18 -1.90 2.56 -17.82
C GLY A 18 -1.10 1.44 -17.18
N LYS A 19 -0.35 1.74 -16.12
CA LYS A 19 0.36 0.70 -15.38
C LYS A 19 -0.62 -0.17 -14.61
N GLN A 20 -0.36 -1.47 -14.58
CA GLN A 20 -1.18 -2.39 -13.81
C GLN A 20 -0.79 -2.33 -12.35
N ILE A 21 -1.70 -1.85 -11.50
CA ILE A 21 -1.52 -1.84 -10.05
C ILE A 21 -2.15 -3.11 -9.51
N VAL A 22 -1.32 -4.02 -9.01
CA VAL A 22 -1.80 -5.32 -8.53
C VAL A 22 -2.29 -5.27 -7.09
N ALA A 23 -1.77 -4.36 -6.28
CA ALA A 23 -2.21 -4.18 -4.90
C ALA A 23 -1.77 -2.82 -4.35
N VAL A 24 -2.50 -2.33 -3.37
CA VAL A 24 -2.20 -1.11 -2.61
C VAL A 24 -2.04 -1.50 -1.15
N VAL A 25 -0.96 -1.06 -0.52
CA VAL A 25 -0.68 -1.33 0.90
C VAL A 25 -0.68 0.00 1.65
N THR A 26 -1.48 0.06 2.69
CA THR A 26 -1.58 1.25 3.55
C THR A 26 -1.75 0.84 5.01
N VAL A 27 -1.79 1.82 5.92
CA VAL A 27 -1.96 1.53 7.35
C VAL A 27 -3.37 1.02 7.64
N PRO A 28 -3.54 0.24 8.73
CA PRO A 28 -4.86 -0.11 9.20
C PRO A 28 -5.71 1.11 9.54
N ASP A 29 -7.02 0.96 9.44
CA ASP A 29 -7.95 2.01 9.83
C ASP A 29 -7.79 2.34 11.31
N LYS A 30 -7.88 3.64 11.64
CA LYS A 30 -7.77 4.09 13.02
C LYS A 30 -9.05 4.81 13.44
N PRO A 31 -9.55 4.57 14.67
CA PRO A 31 -10.63 5.39 15.18
C PRO A 31 -10.14 6.83 15.38
N VAL A 32 -10.97 7.80 15.01
CA VAL A 32 -10.65 9.23 15.11
C VAL A 32 -11.76 9.94 15.85
N GLY A 33 -11.40 10.71 16.88
CA GLY A 33 -12.30 11.56 17.62
C GLY A 33 -13.25 10.85 18.58
N ARG A 34 -14.15 11.62 19.19
CA ARG A 34 -15.15 11.10 20.10
C ARG A 34 -16.21 10.34 19.30
N GLY A 35 -16.63 9.17 19.79
CA GLY A 35 -17.59 8.30 19.12
C GLY A 35 -16.92 7.27 18.24
N GLN A 36 -15.60 7.19 18.25
CA GLN A 36 -14.81 6.13 17.60
C GLN A 36 -15.14 5.92 16.11
N LYS A 37 -15.35 7.00 15.38
CA LYS A 37 -15.51 6.90 13.93
C LYS A 37 -14.20 6.43 13.32
N VAL A 38 -14.29 5.42 12.47
CA VAL A 38 -13.11 4.91 11.74
C VAL A 38 -12.86 5.84 10.57
N ARG A 39 -11.61 6.32 10.46
CA ARG A 39 -11.19 7.16 9.34
C ARG A 39 -10.23 6.40 8.46
N PHE A 40 -10.52 6.36 7.18
CA PHE A 40 -9.66 5.73 6.19
C PHE A 40 -8.52 6.67 5.80
N SER A 41 -7.35 6.11 5.48
CA SER A 41 -6.28 6.91 4.90
C SER A 41 -6.68 7.37 3.50
N PRO A 42 -6.13 8.50 3.02
CA PRO A 42 -6.38 8.95 1.63
C PRO A 42 -6.02 7.89 0.60
N VAL A 43 -4.97 7.13 0.83
CA VAL A 43 -4.57 6.04 -0.06
C VAL A 43 -5.62 4.93 -0.10
N LYS A 44 -6.21 4.59 1.06
CA LYS A 44 -7.28 3.60 1.10
C LYS A 44 -8.52 4.09 0.35
N GLU A 45 -8.92 5.33 0.56
CA GLU A 45 -10.07 5.91 -0.13
C GLU A 45 -9.89 5.84 -1.65
N PHE A 46 -8.70 6.22 -2.14
CA PHE A 46 -8.38 6.15 -3.56
C PHE A 46 -8.44 4.71 -4.09
N ALA A 47 -7.88 3.75 -3.34
CA ALA A 47 -7.90 2.35 -3.74
C ALA A 47 -9.32 1.80 -3.86
N LEU A 48 -10.19 2.15 -2.90
CA LEU A 48 -11.59 1.71 -2.92
C LEU A 48 -12.36 2.34 -4.10
N GLU A 49 -12.15 3.62 -4.37
CA GLU A 49 -12.80 4.31 -5.50
C GLU A 49 -12.41 3.69 -6.84
N ASN A 50 -11.19 3.22 -6.97
CA ASN A 50 -10.66 2.65 -8.21
C ASN A 50 -10.68 1.12 -8.22
N LYS A 51 -11.31 0.50 -7.22
CA LYS A 51 -11.45 -0.96 -7.11
C LYS A 51 -10.12 -1.70 -7.14
N LEU A 52 -9.09 -1.13 -6.51
CA LEU A 52 -7.77 -1.74 -6.41
C LEU A 52 -7.71 -2.67 -5.19
N PRO A 53 -7.04 -3.82 -5.29
CA PRO A 53 -6.82 -4.68 -4.12
C PRO A 53 -6.09 -3.93 -3.01
N LEU A 54 -6.54 -4.09 -1.78
CA LEU A 54 -6.06 -3.32 -0.64
C LEU A 54 -5.55 -4.24 0.46
N LEU A 55 -4.36 -3.95 0.97
CA LEU A 55 -3.77 -4.64 2.11
C LEU A 55 -3.47 -3.63 3.22
N GLN A 56 -3.86 -3.96 4.44
CA GLN A 56 -3.70 -3.10 5.61
C GLN A 56 -3.04 -3.85 6.76
N PRO A 57 -1.77 -4.30 6.60
CA PRO A 57 -1.13 -5.09 7.63
C PRO A 57 -0.82 -4.27 8.87
N THR A 58 -1.09 -4.83 10.05
CA THR A 58 -0.65 -4.26 11.32
C THR A 58 0.83 -4.53 11.54
N ASN A 59 1.30 -5.69 11.08
CA ASN A 59 2.69 -6.10 11.20
C ASN A 59 3.22 -6.50 9.81
N LEU A 60 4.22 -5.76 9.32
CA LEU A 60 4.82 -6.01 8.01
C LEU A 60 5.63 -7.30 7.97
N LYS A 61 5.92 -7.91 9.12
CA LYS A 61 6.62 -9.19 9.21
C LYS A 61 5.66 -10.38 9.33
N ASP A 62 4.35 -10.14 9.32
CA ASP A 62 3.35 -11.19 9.39
C ASP A 62 3.45 -12.10 8.17
N ASP A 63 3.59 -13.39 8.40
CA ASP A 63 3.72 -14.38 7.33
C ASP A 63 2.52 -14.38 6.40
N ALA A 64 1.31 -14.23 6.93
CA ALA A 64 0.10 -14.18 6.12
C ALA A 64 0.11 -12.98 5.16
N PHE A 65 0.56 -11.81 5.62
CA PHE A 65 0.71 -10.63 4.78
C PHE A 65 1.78 -10.87 3.71
N ILE A 66 2.94 -11.41 4.08
CA ILE A 66 4.06 -11.65 3.17
C ILE A 66 3.63 -12.61 2.06
N GLU A 67 2.95 -13.69 2.40
CA GLU A 67 2.47 -14.66 1.41
C GLU A 67 1.40 -14.06 0.49
N THR A 68 0.49 -13.26 1.03
CA THR A 68 -0.53 -12.57 0.23
C THR A 68 0.14 -11.59 -0.75
N LEU A 69 1.12 -10.82 -0.27
CA LEU A 69 1.85 -9.88 -1.12
C LEU A 69 2.62 -10.60 -2.22
N ARG A 70 3.26 -11.72 -1.86
CA ARG A 70 4.00 -12.54 -2.82
C ARG A 70 3.09 -13.08 -3.92
N ALA A 71 1.88 -13.48 -3.56
CA ALA A 71 0.90 -14.04 -4.50
C ALA A 71 0.46 -13.04 -5.58
N PHE A 72 0.54 -11.74 -5.30
CA PHE A 72 0.24 -10.72 -6.32
C PHE A 72 1.30 -10.65 -7.41
N GLY A 73 2.52 -11.11 -7.17
CA GLY A 73 3.57 -11.19 -8.19
C GLY A 73 3.99 -9.84 -8.77
N ALA A 74 4.02 -8.79 -7.95
CA ALA A 74 4.42 -7.47 -8.42
C ALA A 74 5.86 -7.47 -8.94
N ASP A 75 6.11 -6.81 -10.06
CA ASP A 75 7.45 -6.66 -10.63
C ASP A 75 8.25 -5.58 -9.92
N LEU A 76 7.58 -4.56 -9.40
CA LEU A 76 8.17 -3.39 -8.78
C LEU A 76 7.29 -2.93 -7.62
N GLN A 77 7.91 -2.50 -6.54
CA GLN A 77 7.21 -1.85 -5.43
C GLN A 77 7.62 -0.38 -5.35
N ILE A 78 6.63 0.49 -5.13
CA ILE A 78 6.85 1.91 -4.93
C ILE A 78 6.36 2.28 -3.55
N VAL A 79 7.23 2.92 -2.77
CA VAL A 79 6.97 3.30 -1.38
C VAL A 79 7.00 4.82 -1.27
N VAL A 80 5.98 5.40 -0.64
CA VAL A 80 5.90 6.84 -0.42
C VAL A 80 5.62 7.09 1.06
N ALA A 81 6.63 7.56 1.79
CA ALA A 81 6.51 7.93 3.21
C ALA A 81 5.76 6.90 4.04
N PHE A 82 6.17 5.65 3.93
CA PHE A 82 5.55 4.53 4.63
C PHE A 82 6.47 4.01 5.74
N ARG A 83 6.01 3.00 6.49
CA ARG A 83 6.82 2.35 7.53
C ARG A 83 8.05 1.68 6.93
N MET A 84 9.08 1.49 7.75
CA MET A 84 10.27 0.75 7.32
C MET A 84 9.88 -0.70 6.96
N LEU A 85 10.21 -1.11 5.76
CA LEU A 85 9.89 -2.45 5.27
C LEU A 85 10.96 -3.44 5.71
N PRO A 86 10.59 -4.67 6.13
CA PRO A 86 11.58 -5.73 6.31
C PRO A 86 12.17 -6.16 4.97
N GLU A 87 13.37 -6.72 5.00
CA GLU A 87 14.07 -7.13 3.78
C GLU A 87 13.25 -8.08 2.91
N VAL A 88 12.54 -9.03 3.53
CA VAL A 88 11.73 -10.00 2.80
C VAL A 88 10.66 -9.30 1.94
N VAL A 89 10.22 -8.11 2.34
CA VAL A 89 9.22 -7.33 1.60
C VAL A 89 9.89 -6.48 0.51
N TRP A 90 10.90 -5.67 0.85
CA TRP A 90 11.49 -4.77 -0.14
C TRP A 90 12.35 -5.51 -1.18
N ASN A 91 12.83 -6.69 -0.87
CA ASN A 91 13.63 -7.51 -1.79
C ASN A 91 12.79 -8.52 -2.59
N MET A 92 11.46 -8.51 -2.41
CA MET A 92 10.56 -9.46 -3.05
C MET A 92 10.41 -9.24 -4.56
N PRO A 93 10.18 -8.00 -5.06
CA PRO A 93 9.96 -7.80 -6.49
C PRO A 93 11.24 -7.97 -7.29
N ARG A 94 11.14 -8.56 -8.48
CA ARG A 94 12.31 -8.77 -9.34
C ARG A 94 13.00 -7.47 -9.77
N LEU A 95 12.26 -6.37 -9.87
CA LEU A 95 12.80 -5.05 -10.20
C LEU A 95 13.12 -4.19 -8.97
N GLY A 96 12.88 -4.74 -7.77
CA GLY A 96 13.20 -4.07 -6.53
C GLY A 96 12.13 -3.12 -6.03
N THR A 97 12.52 -2.27 -5.09
CA THR A 97 11.62 -1.33 -4.42
C THR A 97 12.21 0.07 -4.52
N VAL A 98 11.38 1.03 -4.92
CA VAL A 98 11.75 2.45 -5.01
C VAL A 98 11.03 3.20 -3.91
N ASN A 99 11.77 4.05 -3.20
CA ASN A 99 11.21 4.92 -2.15
C ASN A 99 11.25 6.37 -2.64
N LEU A 100 10.10 6.97 -2.69
CA LEU A 100 9.95 8.36 -3.11
C LEU A 100 9.91 9.31 -1.92
#